data_32ca69f4e3382216efbf8c7b46df3646
#
_entry.id   32ca69f4e3382216efbf8c7b46df3646
#
_cell.length_a   1.000
_cell.length_b   1.000
_cell.length_c   1.000
_cell.angle_alpha   90.00
_cell.angle_beta   90.00
_cell.angle_gamma   90.00
#
_symmetry.space_group_name_H-M   'P 1'
#
loop_
_entity.id
_entity.type
_entity.pdbx_description
1 polymer ?
#
loop_
_entity_poly.entity_id
_entity_poly.type
_entity_poly.pdbx_seq_one_letter_code
_entity_poly.pdbx_strand_id
1 'polypeptide(L)' 'MLIIKKVKSEIGRPEKQRKVLRGMGLVKLNDTVTLVDTPQIRGMINKVIHLVSVEESKE' A
#
# COMPACT_ATOMS: atom_id res chain seq x y z
N MET A 1 -3.34 -11.68 -7.62
CA MET A 1 -2.66 -10.98 -6.50
C MET A 1 -2.50 -9.51 -6.82
N LEU A 2 -2.38 -8.69 -5.82
CA LEU A 2 -2.21 -7.25 -6.01
C LEU A 2 -0.76 -6.86 -5.78
N ILE A 3 -0.21 -6.10 -6.71
CA ILE A 3 1.14 -5.55 -6.60
C ILE A 3 0.99 -4.07 -6.21
N ILE A 4 1.53 -3.72 -5.06
CA ILE A 4 1.38 -2.40 -4.49
C ILE A 4 2.74 -1.75 -4.36
N LYS A 5 2.88 -0.56 -4.93
CA LYS A 5 4.12 0.20 -4.90
C LYS A 5 3.88 1.54 -4.21
N LYS A 6 4.74 1.89 -3.26
CA LYS A 6 4.69 3.19 -2.61
C LYS A 6 5.29 4.23 -3.55
N VAL A 7 4.46 5.16 -4.03
CA VAL A 7 4.89 6.16 -5.03
C VAL A 7 5.02 7.55 -4.46
N LYS A 8 4.49 7.81 -3.26
CA LYS A 8 4.58 9.10 -2.60
C LYS A 8 5.04 8.92 -1.16
N SER A 9 5.75 9.95 -0.64
CA SER A 9 6.20 9.94 0.75
C SER A 9 5.03 10.15 1.69
N GLU A 10 5.08 9.48 2.86
CA GLU A 10 4.10 9.68 3.92
C GLU A 10 4.46 10.84 4.85
N ILE A 11 5.52 11.58 4.56
CA ILE A 11 5.92 12.74 5.37
C ILE A 11 4.79 13.76 5.42
N GLY A 12 4.39 14.15 6.62
CA GLY A 12 3.26 15.07 6.81
C GLY A 12 1.90 14.40 6.79
N ARG A 13 1.84 13.08 6.60
CA ARG A 13 0.57 12.34 6.61
C ARG A 13 0.23 11.85 8.01
N PRO A 14 -1.06 11.60 8.30
CA PRO A 14 -1.46 11.06 9.60
C PRO A 14 -0.75 9.75 9.93
N GLU A 15 -0.49 9.56 11.21
CA GLU A 15 0.20 8.36 11.67
C GLU A 15 -0.56 7.08 11.34
N LYS A 16 -1.87 7.13 11.29
CA LYS A 16 -2.69 5.98 10.92
C LYS A 16 -2.34 5.46 9.53
N GLN A 17 -2.10 6.36 8.59
CA GLN A 17 -1.70 5.98 7.23
C GLN A 17 -0.31 5.37 7.22
N ARG A 18 0.61 5.92 8.01
CA ARG A 18 1.96 5.35 8.14
C ARG A 18 1.91 3.93 8.65
N LYS A 19 1.07 3.66 9.67
CA LYS A 19 0.92 2.33 10.24
C LYS A 19 0.37 1.34 9.20
N VAL A 20 -0.58 1.77 8.38
CA VAL A 20 -1.12 0.92 7.32
C VAL A 20 -0.02 0.55 6.32
N LEU A 21 0.78 1.52 5.90
CA LEU A 21 1.88 1.27 4.98
C LEU A 21 2.91 0.30 5.58
N ARG A 22 3.27 0.48 6.84
CA ARG A 22 4.21 -0.41 7.53
C ARG A 22 3.64 -1.82 7.64
N GLY A 23 2.36 -1.94 7.94
CA GLY A 23 1.69 -3.23 8.02
C GLY A 23 1.68 -3.98 6.70
N MET A 24 1.71 -3.25 5.59
CA MET A 24 1.81 -3.84 4.27
C MET A 24 3.25 -4.11 3.82
N GLY A 25 4.24 -3.61 4.56
CA GLY A 25 5.64 -3.75 4.20
C GLY A 25 6.20 -2.63 3.34
N LEU A 26 5.46 -1.55 3.17
CA LEU A 26 5.87 -0.41 2.34
C LEU A 26 6.51 0.66 3.22
N VAL A 27 7.78 0.51 3.50
CA VAL A 27 8.50 1.43 4.39
C VAL A 27 9.17 2.56 3.63
N LYS A 28 9.85 2.23 2.54
CA LYS A 28 10.61 3.21 1.76
C LYS A 28 9.88 3.56 0.48
N LEU A 29 10.18 4.75 -0.05
CA LEU A 29 9.67 5.14 -1.36
C LEU A 29 10.11 4.12 -2.41
N ASN A 30 9.21 3.77 -3.31
CA ASN A 30 9.40 2.75 -4.35
C ASN A 30 9.45 1.31 -3.83
N ASP A 31 9.20 1.07 -2.55
CA ASP A 31 9.00 -0.28 -2.05
C ASP A 31 7.78 -0.90 -2.74
N THR A 32 7.90 -2.18 -3.07
CA THR A 32 6.84 -2.93 -3.75
C THR A 32 6.53 -4.20 -2.97
N VAL A 33 5.25 -4.49 -2.81
CA VAL A 33 4.81 -5.73 -2.15
C VAL A 33 3.73 -6.39 -2.99
N THR A 34 3.62 -7.71 -2.86
CA THR A 34 2.56 -8.49 -3.50
C THR A 34 1.67 -9.06 -2.40
N LEU A 35 0.38 -8.76 -2.47
CA LEU A 35 -0.58 -9.19 -1.46
C LEU A 35 -1.76 -9.89 -2.10
N VAL A 36 -2.39 -10.77 -1.32
CA VAL A 36 -3.59 -11.49 -1.76
C VAL A 36 -4.74 -10.50 -1.91
N ASP A 37 -5.53 -10.66 -2.97
CA ASP A 37 -6.69 -9.81 -3.20
C ASP A 37 -7.86 -10.25 -2.31
N THR A 38 -7.94 -9.67 -1.14
CA THR A 38 -9.03 -9.90 -0.19
C THR A 38 -9.70 -8.59 0.17
N PRO A 39 -10.96 -8.63 0.66
CA PRO A 39 -11.62 -7.39 1.12
C PRO A 39 -10.84 -6.64 2.18
N GLN A 40 -10.16 -7.36 3.07
CA GLN A 40 -9.35 -6.76 4.12
C GLN A 40 -8.17 -6.00 3.54
N ILE A 41 -7.46 -6.62 2.59
CA ILE A 41 -6.31 -5.98 1.93
C ILE A 41 -6.77 -4.78 1.11
N ARG A 42 -7.88 -4.90 0.39
CA ARG A 42 -8.42 -3.77 -0.38
C ARG A 42 -8.82 -2.61 0.53
N GLY A 43 -9.37 -2.91 1.72
CA GLY A 43 -9.68 -1.89 2.69
C GLY A 43 -8.45 -1.15 3.19
N MET A 44 -7.36 -1.87 3.44
CA MET A 44 -6.08 -1.26 3.82
C MET A 44 -5.54 -0.36 2.71
N ILE A 45 -5.57 -0.84 1.47
CA ILE A 45 -5.10 -0.09 0.31
C ILE A 45 -5.89 1.20 0.15
N ASN A 46 -7.22 1.14 0.30
CA ASN A 46 -8.07 2.32 0.16
C ASN A 46 -7.70 3.44 1.13
N LYS A 47 -7.21 3.11 2.30
CA LYS A 47 -6.79 4.10 3.29
C LYS A 47 -5.57 4.89 2.85
N VAL A 48 -4.74 4.32 1.98
CA VAL A 48 -3.50 4.93 1.52
C VAL A 48 -3.41 5.00 0.00
N ILE A 49 -4.54 4.91 -0.69
CA ILE A 49 -4.58 4.84 -2.16
C ILE A 49 -3.91 6.04 -2.82
N HIS A 50 -3.91 7.18 -2.16
CA HIS A 50 -3.26 8.38 -2.68
C HIS A 50 -1.73 8.37 -2.54
N LEU A 51 -1.19 7.37 -1.85
CA LEU A 51 0.26 7.23 -1.62
C LEU A 51 0.86 6.05 -2.39
N VAL A 52 0.03 5.19 -2.95
CA VAL A 52 0.50 3.96 -3.59
C VAL A 52 -0.10 3.81 -4.99
N SER A 53 0.57 2.99 -5.78
CA SER A 53 0.06 2.52 -7.07
C SER A 53 -0.25 1.04 -6.94
N VAL A 54 -1.42 0.62 -7.43
CA VAL A 54 -1.87 -0.76 -7.34
C VAL A 54 -2.02 -1.34 -8.73
N GLU A 55 -1.41 -2.50 -8.94
CA GLU A 55 -1.57 -3.26 -10.17
C GLU A 55 -2.10 -4.64 -9.83
N GLU A 56 -2.92 -5.18 -10.71
CA GLU A 56 -3.47 -6.52 -10.55
C GLU A 56 -2.62 -7.49 -11.37
N SER A 57 -2.10 -8.52 -10.69
CA SER A 57 -1.33 -9.57 -11.34
C SER A 57 -2.27 -10.70 -11.72
N LYS A 58 -2.20 -11.13 -12.96
CA LYS A 58 -3.03 -12.23 -13.47
C LYS A 58 -2.25 -13.54 -13.41
N GLU A 59 -2.06 -14.04 -12.27
CA GLU A 59 -1.43 -15.37 -12.17
C GLU A 59 -2.37 -16.39 -11.63
#